data_b659c936a306f6262a45b7ed676ea15b
#
_entry.id   b659c936a306f6262a45b7ed676ea15b
#
_cell.length_a   1.000
_cell.length_b   1.000
_cell.length_c   1.000
_cell.angle_alpha   90.00
_cell.angle_beta   90.00
_cell.angle_gamma   90.00
#
_symmetry.space_group_name_H-M   'P 1'
#
loop_
_entity.id
_entity.type
_entity.pdbx_description
1 polymer ?
#
loop_
_entity_poly.entity_id
_entity_poly.type
_entity_poly.pdbx_seq_one_letter_code
_entity_poly.pdbx_strand_id
1 'polypeptide(L)'
;MHINIVSCVFVLDSEKNNNIRKNDIKKLKVLVNNDNELPVIDINKEGLKNQVKNYISSIIGSNIFHLEQVYTMDYESDIDIIYLGVTNIVNVNLRDRYKLVDFSIKDNAILFDNREYKYQTKEIEENNNIEYLHEINVDDNKVYRTLMNLLISYKKIRSNIDSTDIIFKFFGDTFTLEDIRIVYELIKNSTVDKSNFRKKIIKYCEKASETIDTKNGFRPSQRYKFKPLKGDIWL
;
A
#
# COMPACT_ATOMS: atom_id res chain seq x y z
N MET A 1 -15.51 20.74 -15.50
CA MET A 1 -14.32 19.91 -15.21
C MET A 1 -13.89 20.21 -13.79
N HIS A 2 -13.99 19.24 -12.91
CA HIS A 2 -13.51 19.36 -11.54
C HIS A 2 -12.19 18.63 -11.38
N ILE A 3 -11.30 19.16 -10.53
CA ILE A 3 -10.04 18.51 -10.21
C ILE A 3 -10.14 18.02 -8.76
N ASN A 4 -10.05 16.70 -8.57
CA ASN A 4 -10.08 16.08 -7.27
C ASN A 4 -8.67 15.58 -6.91
N ILE A 5 -8.29 15.74 -5.67
CA ILE A 5 -7.08 15.12 -5.12
C ILE A 5 -7.54 13.92 -4.31
N VAL A 6 -7.27 12.73 -4.84
CA VAL A 6 -7.71 11.46 -4.25
C VAL A 6 -6.54 10.78 -3.56
N SER A 7 -6.75 10.27 -2.36
CA SER A 7 -5.71 9.60 -1.59
C SER A 7 -6.00 8.12 -1.40
N CYS A 8 -5.19 7.26 -2.01
CA CYS A 8 -5.20 5.80 -1.83
C CYS A 8 -4.21 5.43 -0.72
N VAL A 9 -4.67 5.31 0.52
CA VAL A 9 -3.82 5.00 1.67
C VAL A 9 -3.91 3.53 2.01
N PHE A 10 -2.80 2.80 1.79
CA PHE A 10 -2.66 1.39 2.13
C PHE A 10 -2.04 1.23 3.52
N VAL A 11 -2.69 0.44 4.35
CA VAL A 11 -2.31 0.20 5.73
C VAL A 11 -1.98 -1.27 5.91
N LEU A 12 -0.77 -1.57 6.34
CA LEU A 12 -0.42 -2.93 6.73
C LEU A 12 -0.98 -3.23 8.11
N ASP A 13 -1.90 -4.18 8.18
CA ASP A 13 -2.43 -4.71 9.44
C ASP A 13 -1.80 -6.06 9.77
N SER A 14 -1.79 -6.39 11.06
CA SER A 14 -1.20 -7.60 11.59
C SER A 14 -2.11 -8.22 12.65
N GLU A 15 -2.86 -9.24 12.25
CA GLU A 15 -3.70 -10.01 13.16
C GLU A 15 -2.89 -11.11 13.83
N LYS A 16 -3.06 -11.25 15.16
CA LYS A 16 -2.40 -12.33 15.91
C LYS A 16 -2.86 -13.68 15.40
N ASN A 17 -1.91 -14.54 15.05
CA ASN A 17 -2.21 -15.91 14.71
C ASN A 17 -2.52 -16.69 16.00
N ASN A 18 -3.66 -17.38 16.04
CA ASN A 18 -4.03 -18.22 17.18
C ASN A 18 -3.07 -19.41 17.36
N ASN A 19 -2.36 -19.82 16.32
CA ASN A 19 -1.31 -20.81 16.42
C ASN A 19 0.02 -20.13 16.79
N ILE A 20 0.45 -20.35 18.02
CA ILE A 20 1.65 -19.75 18.62
C ILE A 20 2.94 -20.02 17.81
N ARG A 21 2.95 -21.07 16.98
CA ARG A 21 4.10 -21.43 16.13
C ARG A 21 4.10 -20.75 14.76
N LYS A 22 3.05 -20.01 14.40
CA LYS A 22 2.93 -19.31 13.13
C LYS A 22 3.09 -17.81 13.34
N ASN A 23 3.65 -17.13 12.34
CA ASN A 23 3.70 -15.69 12.31
C ASN A 23 2.30 -15.07 12.29
N ASP A 24 2.18 -13.84 12.75
CA ASP A 24 0.95 -13.08 12.64
C ASP A 24 0.52 -12.97 11.17
N ILE A 25 -0.78 -13.00 10.94
CA ILE A 25 -1.35 -12.87 9.60
C ILE A 25 -1.25 -11.40 9.19
N LYS A 26 -0.54 -11.14 8.10
CA LYS A 26 -0.45 -9.80 7.53
C LYS A 26 -1.59 -9.61 6.52
N LYS A 27 -2.27 -8.48 6.62
CA LYS A 27 -3.33 -8.06 5.70
C LYS A 27 -3.07 -6.65 5.21
N LEU A 28 -3.46 -6.39 3.98
CA LEU A 28 -3.49 -5.04 3.45
C LEU A 28 -4.90 -4.48 3.60
N LYS A 29 -4.98 -3.30 4.18
CA LYS A 29 -6.23 -2.55 4.31
C LYS A 29 -6.11 -1.22 3.59
N VAL A 30 -7.23 -0.63 3.23
CA VAL A 30 -7.29 0.70 2.64
C VAL A 30 -8.17 1.61 3.47
N LEU A 31 -7.77 2.89 3.52
CA LEU A 31 -8.50 3.94 4.20
C LEU A 31 -9.65 4.43 3.32
N VAL A 32 -10.86 4.40 3.87
CA VAL A 32 -12.07 4.93 3.22
C VAL A 32 -12.95 5.66 4.24
N ASN A 33 -13.89 6.47 3.74
CA ASN A 33 -14.96 7.01 4.57
C ASN A 33 -16.03 5.93 4.88
N ASN A 34 -17.07 6.28 5.63
CA ASN A 34 -18.14 5.34 5.98
C ASN A 34 -18.93 4.84 4.76
N ASP A 35 -18.93 5.58 3.66
CA ASP A 35 -19.60 5.23 2.40
C ASP A 35 -18.69 4.44 1.43
N ASN A 36 -17.53 3.98 1.91
CA ASN A 36 -16.51 3.27 1.13
C ASN A 36 -15.86 4.11 0.01
N GLU A 37 -15.87 5.41 0.12
CA GLU A 37 -15.17 6.31 -0.81
C GLU A 37 -13.77 6.66 -0.29
N LEU A 38 -12.85 6.87 -1.20
CA LEU A 38 -11.49 7.32 -0.87
C LEU A 38 -11.50 8.75 -0.33
N PRO A 39 -10.55 9.12 0.54
CA PRO A 39 -10.37 10.51 0.96
C PRO A 39 -10.11 11.43 -0.23
N VAL A 40 -10.94 12.44 -0.40
CA VAL A 40 -10.83 13.48 -1.44
C VAL A 40 -10.62 14.83 -0.78
N ILE A 41 -9.80 15.67 -1.41
CA ILE A 41 -9.42 16.99 -0.91
C ILE A 41 -9.71 18.04 -1.98
N ASP A 42 -10.31 19.13 -1.59
CA ASP A 42 -10.43 20.32 -2.43
C ASP A 42 -9.10 21.09 -2.47
N ILE A 43 -8.75 21.59 -3.65
CA ILE A 43 -7.52 22.36 -3.85
C ILE A 43 -7.63 23.72 -3.19
N ASN A 44 -6.68 24.05 -2.35
CA ASN A 44 -6.50 25.41 -1.81
C ASN A 44 -5.17 26.02 -2.27
N LYS A 45 -4.77 27.14 -1.67
CA LYS A 45 -3.58 27.92 -2.08
C LYS A 45 -2.23 27.33 -1.64
N GLU A 46 -2.20 26.25 -0.86
CA GLU A 46 -0.97 25.60 -0.40
C GLU A 46 -0.45 24.59 -1.45
N GLY A 47 0.82 24.20 -1.35
CA GLY A 47 1.36 23.16 -2.22
C GLY A 47 0.67 21.81 -2.03
N LEU A 48 0.24 21.16 -3.12
CA LEU A 48 -0.60 19.96 -3.14
C LEU A 48 -0.12 18.87 -2.18
N LYS A 49 1.16 18.52 -2.22
CA LYS A 49 1.72 17.46 -1.37
C LYS A 49 1.54 17.74 0.13
N ASN A 50 1.72 18.98 0.54
CA ASN A 50 1.56 19.36 1.95
C ASN A 50 0.10 19.33 2.37
N GLN A 51 -0.82 19.76 1.51
CA GLN A 51 -2.26 19.67 1.78
C GLN A 51 -2.70 18.24 1.97
N VAL A 52 -2.32 17.33 1.04
CA VAL A 52 -2.61 15.90 1.15
C VAL A 52 -2.03 15.31 2.42
N LYS A 53 -0.76 15.64 2.72
CA LYS A 53 -0.11 15.15 3.94
C LYS A 53 -0.84 15.60 5.20
N ASN A 54 -1.17 16.88 5.31
CA ASN A 54 -1.88 17.45 6.47
C ASN A 54 -3.27 16.84 6.62
N TYR A 55 -3.99 16.69 5.52
CA TYR A 55 -5.33 16.09 5.52
C TYR A 55 -5.29 14.64 5.96
N ILE A 56 -4.45 13.80 5.33
CA ILE A 56 -4.32 12.40 5.72
C ILE A 56 -3.85 12.26 7.17
N SER A 57 -2.86 13.08 7.60
CA SER A 57 -2.44 13.12 9.01
C SER A 57 -3.60 13.42 9.96
N SER A 58 -4.50 14.31 9.56
CA SER A 58 -5.67 14.66 10.37
C SER A 58 -6.67 13.50 10.47
N ILE A 59 -6.75 12.63 9.46
CA ILE A 59 -7.63 11.46 9.45
C ILE A 59 -7.04 10.31 10.26
N ILE A 60 -5.76 9.96 10.00
CA ILE A 60 -5.11 8.80 10.63
C ILE A 60 -4.51 9.11 12.00
N GLY A 61 -4.54 10.38 12.43
CA GLY A 61 -3.97 10.79 13.73
C GLY A 61 -2.46 10.69 13.84
N SER A 62 -1.72 10.61 12.71
CA SER A 62 -0.27 10.42 12.67
C SER A 62 0.35 11.09 11.44
N ASN A 63 1.62 11.50 11.58
CA ASN A 63 2.44 11.98 10.47
C ASN A 63 3.41 10.92 9.91
N ILE A 64 3.34 9.69 10.45
CA ILE A 64 4.24 8.59 10.10
C ILE A 64 3.63 7.78 8.95
N PHE A 65 3.82 8.25 7.73
CA PHE A 65 3.46 7.54 6.51
C PHE A 65 4.25 8.05 5.31
N HIS A 66 4.39 7.19 4.31
CA HIS A 66 4.91 7.56 3.01
C HIS A 66 3.79 8.15 2.16
N LEU A 67 4.08 9.17 1.36
CA LEU A 67 3.13 9.81 0.45
C LEU A 67 3.83 10.24 -0.83
N GLU A 68 3.30 9.80 -1.97
CA GLU A 68 3.76 10.22 -3.31
C GLU A 68 2.59 10.39 -4.27
N GLN A 69 2.70 11.31 -5.23
CA GLN A 69 1.78 11.38 -6.36
C GLN A 69 2.15 10.28 -7.36
N VAL A 70 1.17 9.49 -7.76
CA VAL A 70 1.43 8.30 -8.60
C VAL A 70 0.83 8.38 -9.98
N TYR A 71 -0.31 9.05 -10.12
CA TYR A 71 -1.03 9.10 -11.39
C TYR A 71 -1.98 10.29 -11.47
N THR A 72 -2.41 10.63 -12.69
CA THR A 72 -3.53 11.54 -12.96
C THR A 72 -4.48 10.79 -13.87
N MET A 73 -5.74 10.66 -13.44
CA MET A 73 -6.79 9.96 -14.17
C MET A 73 -7.80 10.95 -14.71
N ASP A 74 -8.09 10.85 -15.99
CA ASP A 74 -9.11 11.63 -16.66
C ASP A 74 -10.42 10.84 -16.70
N TYR A 75 -11.49 11.42 -16.18
CA TYR A 75 -12.85 10.90 -16.24
C TYR A 75 -13.72 11.96 -16.90
N GLU A 76 -14.21 11.74 -18.07
CA GLU A 76 -15.08 12.61 -18.89
C GLU A 76 -15.33 14.06 -18.39
N SER A 77 -15.78 14.22 -17.14
CA SER A 77 -16.11 15.51 -16.49
C SER A 77 -15.09 15.97 -15.43
N ASP A 78 -14.26 15.05 -14.93
CA ASP A 78 -13.41 15.26 -13.75
C ASP A 78 -11.99 14.70 -13.96
N ILE A 79 -11.03 15.30 -13.29
CA ILE A 79 -9.64 14.79 -13.22
C ILE A 79 -9.34 14.40 -11.78
N ASP A 80 -8.85 13.18 -11.58
CA ASP A 80 -8.31 12.73 -10.30
C ASP A 80 -6.78 12.78 -10.29
N ILE A 81 -6.22 13.58 -9.39
CA ILE A 81 -4.79 13.55 -9.07
C ILE A 81 -4.63 12.56 -7.91
N ILE A 82 -4.01 11.40 -8.18
CA ILE A 82 -3.96 10.29 -7.25
C ILE A 82 -2.67 10.33 -6.44
N TYR A 83 -2.81 10.34 -5.12
CA TYR A 83 -1.74 10.18 -4.16
C TYR A 83 -1.79 8.81 -3.53
N LEU A 84 -0.65 8.12 -3.55
CA LEU A 84 -0.44 6.86 -2.85
C LEU A 84 0.13 7.12 -1.46
N GLY A 85 -0.56 6.66 -0.43
CA GLY A 85 -0.10 6.62 0.94
C GLY A 85 0.20 5.19 1.38
N VAL A 86 1.26 5.01 2.17
CA VAL A 86 1.63 3.69 2.75
C VAL A 86 2.01 3.87 4.22
N THR A 87 1.41 3.08 5.09
CA THR A 87 1.71 3.09 6.54
C THR A 87 1.42 1.74 7.19
N ASN A 88 1.67 1.66 8.51
CA ASN A 88 1.38 0.51 9.36
C ASN A 88 0.22 0.82 10.30
N ILE A 89 -0.57 -0.18 10.68
CA ILE A 89 -1.71 -0.05 11.59
C ILE A 89 -1.33 0.57 12.95
N VAL A 90 -0.12 0.32 13.43
CA VAL A 90 0.38 0.87 14.71
C VAL A 90 0.42 2.40 14.70
N ASN A 91 0.53 2.99 13.51
CA ASN A 91 0.60 4.44 13.31
C ASN A 91 -0.79 5.05 13.04
N VAL A 92 -1.87 4.25 13.10
CA VAL A 92 -3.20 4.69 12.71
C VAL A 92 -4.11 4.79 13.93
N ASN A 93 -4.60 6.01 14.18
CA ASN A 93 -5.65 6.30 15.15
C ASN A 93 -6.75 7.09 14.43
N LEU A 94 -7.70 6.35 13.83
CA LEU A 94 -8.72 6.92 12.97
C LEU A 94 -9.64 7.88 13.71
N ARG A 95 -9.99 8.97 13.03
CA ARG A 95 -11.09 9.83 13.44
C ARG A 95 -12.43 9.30 12.93
N ASP A 96 -13.50 9.69 13.59
CA ASP A 96 -14.88 9.44 13.16
C ASP A 96 -15.07 9.79 11.68
N ARG A 97 -15.87 8.99 10.96
CA ARG A 97 -16.16 9.03 9.53
C ARG A 97 -15.20 8.26 8.63
N TYR A 98 -14.09 7.70 9.16
CA TYR A 98 -13.16 6.89 8.38
C TYR A 98 -13.00 5.51 8.99
N LYS A 99 -12.78 4.54 8.14
CA LYS A 99 -12.54 3.14 8.49
C LYS A 99 -11.46 2.52 7.62
N LEU A 100 -10.94 1.40 8.07
CA LEU A 100 -10.05 0.55 7.29
C LEU A 100 -10.83 -0.66 6.82
N VAL A 101 -10.82 -0.91 5.51
CA VAL A 101 -11.45 -2.09 4.90
C VAL A 101 -10.39 -3.00 4.30
N ASP A 102 -10.63 -4.31 4.34
CA ASP A 102 -9.74 -5.30 3.77
C ASP A 102 -9.64 -5.09 2.25
N PHE A 103 -8.41 -5.20 1.74
CA PHE A 103 -8.10 -5.04 0.33
C PHE A 103 -7.09 -6.09 -0.13
N SER A 104 -7.37 -6.72 -1.25
CA SER A 104 -6.39 -7.56 -1.94
C SER A 104 -6.71 -7.65 -3.42
N ILE A 105 -5.71 -7.99 -4.23
CA ILE A 105 -5.89 -8.29 -5.65
C ILE A 105 -5.33 -9.68 -5.89
N LYS A 106 -6.15 -10.57 -6.45
CA LYS A 106 -5.76 -11.93 -6.81
C LYS A 106 -6.53 -12.39 -8.04
N ASP A 107 -5.86 -13.08 -8.96
CA ASP A 107 -6.48 -13.73 -10.12
C ASP A 107 -7.45 -12.84 -10.92
N ASN A 108 -7.03 -11.57 -11.18
CA ASN A 108 -7.85 -10.55 -11.85
C ASN A 108 -9.15 -10.19 -11.11
N ALA A 109 -9.16 -10.36 -9.80
CA ALA A 109 -10.23 -9.91 -8.92
C ALA A 109 -9.69 -8.98 -7.85
N ILE A 110 -10.47 -7.95 -7.52
CA ILE A 110 -10.24 -7.02 -6.41
C ILE A 110 -11.19 -7.45 -5.30
N LEU A 111 -10.65 -7.82 -4.14
CA LEU A 111 -11.41 -7.94 -2.91
C LEU A 111 -11.37 -6.59 -2.20
N PHE A 112 -12.53 -5.99 -1.99
CA PHE A 112 -12.69 -4.71 -1.34
C PHE A 112 -13.94 -4.73 -0.45
N ASP A 113 -13.78 -4.46 0.83
CA ASP A 113 -14.86 -4.47 1.83
C ASP A 113 -15.73 -5.75 1.76
N ASN A 114 -15.07 -6.91 1.77
CA ASN A 114 -15.70 -8.25 1.67
C ASN A 114 -16.49 -8.53 0.38
N ARG A 115 -16.33 -7.71 -0.65
CA ARG A 115 -16.92 -7.92 -1.99
C ARG A 115 -15.83 -8.17 -3.01
N GLU A 116 -16.13 -9.04 -3.98
CA GLU A 116 -15.23 -9.35 -5.08
C GLU A 116 -15.67 -8.65 -6.35
N TYR A 117 -14.73 -7.98 -7.01
CA TYR A 117 -14.95 -7.28 -8.28
C TYR A 117 -13.94 -7.78 -9.31
N LYS A 118 -14.44 -8.37 -10.39
CA LYS A 118 -13.58 -8.84 -11.49
C LYS A 118 -13.14 -7.67 -12.35
N TYR A 119 -11.88 -7.72 -12.81
CA TYR A 119 -11.38 -6.76 -13.78
C TYR A 119 -10.65 -7.47 -14.92
N GLN A 120 -10.57 -6.78 -16.05
CA GLN A 120 -9.82 -7.21 -17.23
C GLN A 120 -8.77 -6.16 -17.56
N THR A 121 -7.67 -6.61 -18.13
CA THR A 121 -6.64 -5.73 -18.68
C THR A 121 -6.58 -5.99 -20.17
N LYS A 122 -6.84 -4.98 -20.98
CA LYS A 122 -6.70 -5.01 -22.44
C LYS A 122 -5.44 -4.26 -22.82
N GLU A 123 -4.69 -4.81 -23.75
CA GLU A 123 -3.60 -4.10 -24.41
C GLU A 123 -4.19 -3.32 -25.57
N ILE A 124 -3.88 -2.04 -25.64
CA ILE A 124 -4.23 -1.16 -26.74
C ILE A 124 -2.94 -0.69 -27.38
N GLU A 125 -2.77 -0.97 -28.65
CA GLU A 125 -1.64 -0.45 -29.43
C GLU A 125 -2.06 0.85 -30.12
N GLU A 126 -1.48 1.96 -29.68
CA GLU A 126 -1.72 3.28 -30.25
C GLU A 126 -0.37 3.97 -30.55
N ASN A 127 -0.18 4.39 -31.80
CA ASN A 127 1.03 5.11 -32.24
C ASN A 127 2.37 4.41 -31.89
N ASN A 128 2.44 3.07 -32.03
CA ASN A 128 3.55 2.21 -31.64
C ASN A 128 3.85 2.17 -30.12
N ASN A 129 2.92 2.63 -29.29
CA ASN A 129 2.97 2.47 -27.84
C ASN A 129 1.93 1.44 -27.42
N ILE A 130 2.28 0.60 -26.44
CA ILE A 130 1.36 -0.34 -25.83
C ILE A 130 0.83 0.30 -24.55
N GLU A 131 -0.46 0.55 -24.54
CA GLU A 131 -1.16 1.02 -23.36
C GLU A 131 -2.02 -0.11 -22.75
N TYR A 132 -2.17 -0.11 -21.44
CA TYR A 132 -2.96 -1.09 -20.72
C TYR A 132 -4.23 -0.44 -20.17
N LEU A 133 -5.35 -0.73 -20.80
CA LEU A 133 -6.67 -0.33 -20.29
C LEU A 133 -7.18 -1.36 -19.28
N HIS A 134 -7.63 -0.89 -18.11
CA HIS A 134 -8.27 -1.70 -17.10
C HIS A 134 -9.78 -1.45 -17.11
N GLU A 135 -10.56 -2.51 -17.18
CA GLU A 135 -12.02 -2.47 -17.09
C GLU A 135 -12.45 -3.26 -15.86
N ILE A 136 -13.23 -2.64 -14.97
CA ILE A 136 -13.80 -3.28 -13.79
C ILE A 136 -15.30 -3.48 -14.04
N ASN A 137 -15.79 -4.69 -13.81
CA ASN A 137 -17.20 -5.01 -14.00
C ASN A 137 -17.99 -4.53 -12.76
N VAL A 138 -18.47 -3.29 -12.82
CA VAL A 138 -19.33 -2.67 -11.79
C VAL A 138 -20.14 -1.53 -12.42
N ASP A 139 -21.43 -1.46 -12.09
CA ASP A 139 -22.35 -0.46 -12.67
C ASP A 139 -22.31 0.89 -11.92
N ASP A 140 -21.92 0.90 -10.64
CA ASP A 140 -21.85 2.11 -9.83
C ASP A 140 -20.57 2.87 -10.15
N ASN A 141 -20.71 4.07 -10.71
CA ASN A 141 -19.60 4.93 -11.10
C ASN A 141 -18.68 5.33 -9.93
N LYS A 142 -19.23 5.50 -8.72
CA LYS A 142 -18.41 5.87 -7.54
C LYS A 142 -17.56 4.68 -7.09
N VAL A 143 -18.16 3.50 -7.07
CA VAL A 143 -17.45 2.24 -6.78
C VAL A 143 -16.40 1.97 -7.85
N TYR A 144 -16.75 2.12 -9.14
CA TYR A 144 -15.81 1.98 -10.26
C TYR A 144 -14.59 2.88 -10.08
N ARG A 145 -14.80 4.16 -9.81
CA ARG A 145 -13.75 5.16 -9.63
C ARG A 145 -12.85 4.85 -8.43
N THR A 146 -13.46 4.45 -7.30
CA THR A 146 -12.74 4.00 -6.11
C THR A 146 -11.84 2.81 -6.41
N LEU A 147 -12.39 1.77 -7.04
CA LEU A 147 -11.65 0.54 -7.35
C LEU A 147 -10.56 0.77 -8.40
N MET A 148 -10.80 1.62 -9.40
CA MET A 148 -9.81 1.97 -10.42
C MET A 148 -8.61 2.70 -9.79
N ASN A 149 -8.86 3.70 -8.95
CA ASN A 149 -7.81 4.45 -8.26
C ASN A 149 -6.98 3.53 -7.33
N LEU A 150 -7.63 2.60 -6.63
CA LEU A 150 -6.97 1.58 -5.81
C LEU A 150 -6.15 0.60 -6.66
N LEU A 151 -6.70 0.12 -7.77
CA LEU A 151 -6.03 -0.81 -8.68
C LEU A 151 -4.72 -0.22 -9.23
N ILE A 152 -4.78 1.02 -9.73
CA ILE A 152 -3.61 1.73 -10.28
C ILE A 152 -2.56 1.94 -9.18
N SER A 153 -2.98 2.42 -8.00
CA SER A 153 -2.08 2.63 -6.87
C SER A 153 -1.43 1.33 -6.38
N TYR A 154 -2.19 0.24 -6.30
CA TYR A 154 -1.64 -1.08 -5.95
C TYR A 154 -0.65 -1.61 -7.00
N LYS A 155 -0.97 -1.46 -8.28
CA LYS A 155 -0.05 -1.83 -9.37
C LYS A 155 1.24 -1.04 -9.30
N LYS A 156 1.19 0.24 -8.91
CA LYS A 156 2.38 1.05 -8.66
C LYS A 156 3.23 0.48 -7.53
N ILE A 157 2.64 0.10 -6.41
CA ILE A 157 3.37 -0.58 -5.33
C ILE A 157 4.02 -1.86 -5.85
N ARG A 158 3.23 -2.71 -6.51
CA ARG A 158 3.67 -4.02 -7.00
C ARG A 158 4.79 -3.93 -8.05
N SER A 159 4.78 -2.93 -8.94
CA SER A 159 5.84 -2.72 -9.93
C SER A 159 7.14 -2.20 -9.28
N ASN A 160 7.01 -1.37 -8.26
CA ASN A 160 8.13 -0.70 -7.62
C ASN A 160 8.77 -1.50 -6.47
N ILE A 161 8.12 -2.55 -5.99
CA ILE A 161 8.56 -3.29 -4.78
C ILE A 161 9.93 -3.95 -4.94
N ASP A 162 10.37 -4.25 -6.17
CA ASP A 162 11.67 -4.86 -6.45
C ASP A 162 12.79 -3.82 -6.65
N SER A 163 12.43 -2.59 -6.98
CA SER A 163 13.36 -1.55 -7.44
C SER A 163 13.40 -0.30 -6.55
N THR A 164 12.52 -0.22 -5.55
CA THR A 164 12.45 0.93 -4.64
C THR A 164 12.40 0.49 -3.17
N ASP A 165 12.51 1.46 -2.26
CA ASP A 165 12.39 1.23 -0.82
C ASP A 165 10.93 1.16 -0.31
N ILE A 166 9.95 1.10 -1.20
CA ILE A 166 8.52 1.17 -0.85
C ILE A 166 8.10 0.07 0.13
N ILE A 167 8.70 -1.12 0.05
CA ILE A 167 8.38 -2.22 0.97
C ILE A 167 8.69 -1.87 2.42
N PHE A 168 9.75 -1.09 2.67
CA PHE A 168 10.13 -0.68 4.03
C PHE A 168 9.19 0.39 4.60
N LYS A 169 8.44 1.10 3.74
CA LYS A 169 7.46 2.11 4.17
C LYS A 169 6.24 1.53 4.87
N PHE A 170 6.01 0.22 4.69
CA PHE A 170 4.98 -0.51 5.44
C PHE A 170 5.35 -0.78 6.90
N PHE A 171 6.59 -0.50 7.29
CA PHE A 171 7.08 -0.76 8.64
C PHE A 171 7.44 0.54 9.35
N GLY A 172 7.44 0.51 10.67
CA GLY A 172 8.02 1.58 11.48
C GLY A 172 9.55 1.52 11.46
N ASP A 173 10.18 2.02 12.52
CA ASP A 173 11.65 2.12 12.62
C ASP A 173 12.35 0.77 12.54
N THR A 174 11.68 -0.31 12.98
CA THR A 174 12.30 -1.64 13.03
C THR A 174 11.33 -2.74 12.56
N PHE A 175 11.87 -3.79 11.95
CA PHE A 175 11.15 -4.93 11.39
C PHE A 175 11.98 -6.21 11.49
N THR A 176 11.37 -7.38 11.23
CA THR A 176 12.09 -8.63 11.00
C THR A 176 12.20 -8.91 9.50
N LEU A 177 13.22 -9.67 9.08
CA LEU A 177 13.33 -10.06 7.66
C LEU A 177 12.16 -10.96 7.21
N GLU A 178 11.56 -11.68 8.14
CA GLU A 178 10.38 -12.50 7.89
C GLU A 178 9.14 -11.64 7.66
N ASP A 179 8.96 -10.55 8.40
CA ASP A 179 7.85 -9.60 8.16
C ASP A 179 7.93 -9.01 6.75
N ILE A 180 9.12 -8.57 6.32
CA ILE A 180 9.31 -8.04 4.97
C ILE A 180 8.98 -9.11 3.92
N ARG A 181 9.44 -10.36 4.11
CA ARG A 181 9.17 -11.45 3.18
C ARG A 181 7.66 -11.69 3.03
N ILE A 182 6.94 -11.75 4.15
CA ILE A 182 5.49 -11.96 4.14
C ILE A 182 4.77 -10.82 3.41
N VAL A 183 5.15 -9.56 3.64
CA VAL A 183 4.56 -8.42 2.94
C VAL A 183 4.91 -8.43 1.46
N TYR A 184 6.13 -8.80 1.11
CA TYR A 184 6.52 -8.97 -0.29
C TYR A 184 5.65 -10.03 -0.99
N GLU A 185 5.48 -11.21 -0.38
CA GLU A 185 4.65 -12.29 -0.91
C GLU A 185 3.16 -11.86 -1.03
N LEU A 186 2.66 -11.12 -0.02
CA LEU A 186 1.30 -10.57 -0.04
C LEU A 186 1.07 -9.65 -1.24
N ILE A 187 2.01 -8.73 -1.52
CA ILE A 187 1.89 -7.77 -2.62
C ILE A 187 2.13 -8.44 -3.98
N LYS A 188 3.08 -9.37 -4.07
CA LYS A 188 3.37 -10.09 -5.32
C LYS A 188 2.36 -11.17 -5.66
N ASN A 189 1.55 -11.61 -4.70
CA ASN A 189 0.70 -12.81 -4.80
C ASN A 189 1.51 -14.06 -5.19
N SER A 190 2.69 -14.21 -4.65
CA SER A 190 3.60 -15.33 -4.96
C SER A 190 4.52 -15.62 -3.80
N THR A 191 4.85 -16.88 -3.61
CA THR A 191 5.83 -17.29 -2.60
C THR A 191 7.25 -17.12 -3.11
N VAL A 192 8.18 -16.83 -2.21
CA VAL A 192 9.61 -16.71 -2.53
C VAL A 192 10.44 -17.64 -1.65
N ASP A 193 11.56 -18.12 -2.20
CA ASP A 193 12.53 -18.87 -1.41
C ASP A 193 13.14 -18.00 -0.32
N LYS A 194 13.02 -18.43 0.93
CA LYS A 194 13.46 -17.69 2.12
C LYS A 194 14.93 -17.31 2.10
N SER A 195 15.79 -18.23 1.63
CA SER A 195 17.23 -18.03 1.63
C SER A 195 17.64 -16.99 0.59
N ASN A 196 17.10 -17.09 -0.61
CA ASN A 196 17.38 -16.15 -1.70
C ASN A 196 16.81 -14.76 -1.40
N PHE A 197 15.59 -14.70 -0.88
CA PHE A 197 15.00 -13.41 -0.45
C PHE A 197 15.84 -12.74 0.63
N ARG A 198 16.27 -13.50 1.65
CA ARG A 198 17.13 -12.99 2.71
C ARG A 198 18.45 -12.42 2.16
N LYS A 199 19.12 -13.13 1.24
CA LYS A 199 20.36 -12.65 0.61
C LYS A 199 20.15 -11.34 -0.15
N LYS A 200 18.99 -11.20 -0.83
CA LYS A 200 18.65 -10.01 -1.59
C LYS A 200 18.39 -8.81 -0.66
N ILE A 201 17.62 -9.00 0.42
CA ILE A 201 17.11 -7.89 1.24
C ILE A 201 18.08 -7.44 2.34
N ILE A 202 18.92 -8.35 2.87
CA ILE A 202 19.81 -8.07 4.01
C ILE A 202 20.81 -6.94 3.76
N LYS A 203 21.21 -6.72 2.51
CA LYS A 203 22.11 -5.63 2.12
C LYS A 203 21.55 -4.24 2.39
N TYR A 204 20.21 -4.12 2.42
CA TYR A 204 19.49 -2.88 2.74
C TYR A 204 19.08 -2.78 4.20
N CYS A 205 19.62 -3.65 5.06
CA CYS A 205 19.23 -3.72 6.45
C CYS A 205 20.46 -3.62 7.37
N GLU A 206 20.33 -2.87 8.44
CA GLU A 206 21.27 -2.89 9.56
C GLU A 206 20.60 -3.49 10.80
N LYS A 207 21.36 -4.21 11.61
CA LYS A 207 20.84 -4.81 12.84
C LYS A 207 20.44 -3.72 13.82
N ALA A 208 19.21 -3.80 14.32
CA ALA A 208 18.80 -3.01 15.48
C ALA A 208 19.33 -3.64 16.76
N SER A 209 19.49 -2.83 17.82
CA SER A 209 19.87 -3.31 19.16
C SER A 209 18.76 -4.16 19.81
N GLU A 210 17.53 -3.99 19.34
CA GLU A 210 16.35 -4.67 19.87
C GLU A 210 16.20 -6.07 19.27
N THR A 211 15.76 -7.01 20.10
CA THR A 211 15.27 -8.33 19.68
C THR A 211 13.81 -8.47 20.12
N ILE A 212 13.03 -9.24 19.39
CA ILE A 212 11.67 -9.61 19.84
C ILE A 212 11.79 -10.93 20.57
N ASP A 213 11.37 -10.96 21.84
CA ASP A 213 11.15 -12.21 22.54
C ASP A 213 10.05 -12.99 21.84
N THR A 214 10.42 -14.13 21.30
CA THR A 214 9.45 -15.05 20.74
C THR A 214 8.74 -15.75 21.90
N LYS A 215 7.41 -15.74 21.88
CA LYS A 215 6.61 -16.49 22.84
C LYS A 215 7.06 -17.96 22.86
N ASN A 216 7.19 -18.54 24.04
CA ASN A 216 7.46 -19.97 24.28
C ASN A 216 8.89 -20.49 24.01
N GLY A 217 9.92 -19.78 24.44
CA GLY A 217 11.29 -20.36 24.51
C GLY A 217 12.02 -20.51 23.18
N PHE A 218 11.48 -19.95 22.08
CA PHE A 218 12.23 -19.86 20.83
C PHE A 218 13.28 -18.74 20.89
N ARG A 219 14.35 -18.89 20.14
CA ARG A 219 15.38 -17.85 20.03
C ARG A 219 14.78 -16.53 19.59
N PRO A 220 15.06 -15.40 20.29
CA PRO A 220 14.58 -14.08 19.92
C PRO A 220 14.86 -13.74 18.45
N SER A 221 13.88 -13.15 17.78
CA SER A 221 14.05 -12.73 16.39
C SER A 221 14.81 -11.43 16.31
N GLN A 222 15.89 -11.39 15.53
CA GLN A 222 16.64 -10.17 15.28
C GLN A 222 15.80 -9.14 14.53
N ARG A 223 15.75 -7.91 15.07
CA ARG A 223 15.17 -6.76 14.37
C ARG A 223 16.22 -6.05 13.53
N TYR A 224 15.75 -5.40 12.50
CA TYR A 224 16.55 -4.64 11.54
C TYR A 224 15.93 -3.26 11.32
N LYS A 225 16.77 -2.30 10.90
CA LYS A 225 16.39 -0.99 10.38
C LYS A 225 16.69 -0.94 8.90
N PHE A 226 15.94 -0.15 8.16
CA PHE A 226 16.26 0.12 6.76
C PHE A 226 17.52 0.98 6.68
N LYS A 227 18.44 0.58 5.81
CA LYS A 227 19.67 1.29 5.50
C LYS A 227 19.83 1.41 4.00
N PRO A 228 19.56 2.60 3.42
CA PRO A 228 19.78 2.80 2.00
C PRO A 228 21.27 2.65 1.68
N LEU A 229 21.60 1.97 0.60
CA LEU A 229 22.98 1.90 0.12
C LEU A 229 23.38 3.26 -0.45
N LYS A 230 24.60 3.72 -0.14
CA LYS A 230 25.15 4.95 -0.74
C LYS A 230 25.35 4.72 -2.23
N GLY A 231 24.75 5.54 -3.06
CA GLY A 231 24.85 5.47 -4.53
C GLY A 231 23.80 4.59 -5.22
N ASP A 232 23.01 3.80 -4.49
CA ASP A 232 21.82 3.19 -5.05
C ASP A 232 20.76 4.29 -5.20
N ILE A 233 20.68 4.85 -6.39
CA ILE A 233 19.50 5.58 -6.80
C ILE A 233 18.48 4.49 -7.10
N TRP A 234 17.51 4.34 -6.23
CA TRP A 234 16.28 3.65 -6.57
C TRP A 234 15.55 4.54 -7.58
N LEU A 235 15.84 4.33 -8.86
CA LEU A 235 15.14 4.94 -9.96
C LEU A 235 13.90 4.15 -10.29
#